data_a48c4b75dcd269de4104817e71c88482
#
_entry.id   a48c4b75dcd269de4104817e71c88482
#
_cell.length_a   1.000
_cell.length_b   1.000
_cell.length_c   1.000
_cell.angle_alpha   90.00
_cell.angle_beta   90.00
_cell.angle_gamma   90.00
#
_symmetry.space_group_name_H-M   'P 1'
#
loop_
_entity.id
_entity.type
_entity.pdbx_description
1 polymer ?
#
loop_
_entity_poly.entity_id
_entity_poly.type
_entity_poly.pdbx_seq_one_letter_code
_entity_poly.pdbx_strand_id
1 'polypeptide(L)'
;MDYSFWGTALLTAALASAGVQAGLGLWPGGQERHVAVASAAAVALMLSLVTAFGVLMTAYAMTDLSLLNVFTNSHSLKPLAYKLSGTWGNHEGSLLLWLMILAGFGAAMAFSRRGSWQTRRLALGVQGLLSFAFVAFTLLTSSPFEPYPANWPTPFDGQGLNPLLQDPGLAIHPPTLYVGYVGLSAVFSFTVAALIEGRLDREWAKTVRPFLLVAWSALTLGIGLGAFWAYYELGWGGFWFWDPVENASLMPWLAGTALLHCVMVVERRDALKPWCAALAILAFGASLLGTFLVRSGIVTSVHAFANDPERGLFLLMLTVLFTGGGFLLFAWRGGALTNDQAFEPVSREGALVINNLLLSVLLFTVFLGTFWPTVVEVSTGSRITVGPPYYNVMAGPLAVLLAGTLAFGLLVPWRTPGQGRWQRPMMIIAGVSVVATLILLTLTGGTTLAAMGLVASLMVVGGVVADLARKAGLPGASASAAMRRLGGLPSRQWGSILAHGGVALMLLGITVSTTFQQEIRGFQCHLPRISLTNSHQVDKIRTTRSFLQGHSHRRDLVENAILCTLGAAPITSLSCTCMPGSTEWHAGLISDTLPDQD
;
A
#
# COMPACT_ATOMS: atom_id res chain seq x y z
N MET A 1 6.88 -36.02 -2.63
CA MET A 1 7.88 -35.10 -3.22
C MET A 1 8.63 -34.47 -2.06
N ASP A 2 9.93 -34.40 -2.10
CA ASP A 2 10.67 -33.66 -1.06
C ASP A 2 10.61 -32.15 -1.35
N TYR A 3 9.63 -31.50 -0.77
CA TYR A 3 9.37 -30.06 -0.98
C TYR A 3 10.50 -29.18 -0.44
N SER A 4 11.15 -29.61 0.67
CA SER A 4 12.28 -28.88 1.25
C SER A 4 13.48 -28.89 0.30
N PHE A 5 13.86 -30.06 -0.21
CA PHE A 5 14.96 -30.18 -1.17
C PHE A 5 14.72 -29.39 -2.45
N TRP A 6 13.56 -29.58 -3.10
CA TRP A 6 13.28 -28.91 -4.37
C TRP A 6 13.13 -27.40 -4.21
N GLY A 7 12.47 -26.95 -3.14
CA GLY A 7 12.34 -25.52 -2.86
C GLY A 7 13.68 -24.84 -2.62
N THR A 8 14.54 -25.44 -1.79
CA THR A 8 15.89 -24.92 -1.51
C THR A 8 16.79 -24.93 -2.74
N ALA A 9 16.75 -26.00 -3.56
CA ALA A 9 17.50 -26.10 -4.81
C ALA A 9 17.08 -24.98 -5.80
N LEU A 10 15.77 -24.70 -5.91
CA LEU A 10 15.24 -23.63 -6.77
C LEU A 10 15.62 -22.24 -6.27
N LEU A 11 15.61 -21.99 -4.96
CA LEU A 11 16.12 -20.73 -4.39
C LEU A 11 17.63 -20.57 -4.63
N THR A 12 18.41 -21.65 -4.53
CA THR A 12 19.85 -21.63 -4.84
C THR A 12 20.09 -21.34 -6.32
N ALA A 13 19.31 -21.93 -7.22
CA ALA A 13 19.37 -21.63 -8.65
C ALA A 13 18.96 -20.17 -8.95
N ALA A 14 17.96 -19.66 -8.22
CA ALA A 14 17.56 -18.26 -8.29
C ALA A 14 18.69 -17.32 -7.84
N LEU A 15 19.38 -17.65 -6.74
CA LEU A 15 20.53 -16.88 -6.24
C LEU A 15 21.66 -16.84 -7.26
N ALA A 16 22.03 -17.99 -7.84
CA ALA A 16 23.05 -18.07 -8.87
C ALA A 16 22.68 -17.24 -10.11
N SER A 17 21.41 -17.36 -10.56
CA SER A 17 20.90 -16.59 -11.70
C SER A 17 20.94 -15.08 -11.43
N ALA A 18 20.54 -14.64 -10.23
CA ALA A 18 20.61 -13.24 -9.82
C ALA A 18 22.06 -12.73 -9.77
N GLY A 19 23.00 -13.57 -9.29
CA GLY A 19 24.44 -13.26 -9.29
C GLY A 19 25.00 -13.08 -10.70
N VAL A 20 24.65 -13.94 -11.65
CA VAL A 20 25.03 -13.81 -13.07
C VAL A 20 24.43 -12.55 -13.68
N GLN A 21 23.16 -12.29 -13.42
CA GLN A 21 22.46 -11.08 -13.88
C GLN A 21 23.14 -9.81 -13.37
N ALA A 22 23.43 -9.74 -12.08
CA ALA A 22 24.11 -8.61 -11.44
C ALA A 22 25.55 -8.45 -11.98
N GLY A 23 26.33 -9.51 -11.97
CA GLY A 23 27.74 -9.49 -12.36
C GLY A 23 27.93 -9.02 -13.81
N LEU A 24 27.21 -9.62 -14.76
CA LEU A 24 27.33 -9.25 -16.17
C LEU A 24 26.66 -7.91 -16.49
N GLY A 25 25.57 -7.58 -15.78
CA GLY A 25 24.91 -6.31 -15.93
C GLY A 25 25.77 -5.13 -15.48
N LEU A 26 26.52 -5.27 -14.39
CA LEU A 26 27.38 -4.24 -13.82
C LEU A 26 28.85 -4.35 -14.26
N TRP A 27 29.21 -5.32 -15.10
CA TRP A 27 30.60 -5.56 -15.49
C TRP A 27 31.26 -4.30 -16.08
N PRO A 28 32.41 -3.84 -15.53
CA PRO A 28 33.14 -2.72 -16.10
C PRO A 28 33.58 -3.03 -17.56
N GLY A 29 33.37 -2.08 -18.47
CA GLY A 29 33.65 -2.30 -19.89
C GLY A 29 32.70 -3.29 -20.57
N GLY A 30 31.50 -3.49 -20.03
CA GLY A 30 30.51 -4.43 -20.55
C GLY A 30 30.15 -4.17 -22.01
N GLN A 31 29.84 -5.26 -22.74
CA GLN A 31 29.53 -5.29 -24.17
C GLN A 31 28.04 -5.62 -24.36
N GLU A 32 27.52 -5.40 -25.57
CA GLU A 32 26.13 -5.71 -25.91
C GLU A 32 25.75 -7.18 -25.64
N ARG A 33 26.69 -8.12 -25.86
CA ARG A 33 26.49 -9.55 -25.55
C ARG A 33 26.15 -9.81 -24.07
N HIS A 34 26.61 -8.95 -23.15
CA HIS A 34 26.30 -9.07 -21.72
C HIS A 34 24.83 -8.78 -21.45
N VAL A 35 24.15 -7.94 -22.27
CA VAL A 35 22.71 -7.74 -22.18
C VAL A 35 21.95 -9.04 -22.42
N ALA A 36 22.34 -9.81 -23.43
CA ALA A 36 21.67 -11.06 -23.76
C ALA A 36 21.79 -12.08 -22.62
N VAL A 37 22.99 -12.22 -22.04
CA VAL A 37 23.22 -13.16 -20.93
C VAL A 37 22.54 -12.67 -19.65
N ALA A 38 22.62 -11.39 -19.32
CA ALA A 38 21.90 -10.82 -18.16
C ALA A 38 20.37 -10.94 -18.31
N SER A 39 19.85 -10.80 -19.55
CA SER A 39 18.44 -11.02 -19.84
C SER A 39 18.04 -12.50 -19.68
N ALA A 40 18.85 -13.43 -20.17
CA ALA A 40 18.61 -14.86 -19.99
C ALA A 40 18.64 -15.25 -18.50
N ALA A 41 19.60 -14.69 -17.75
CA ALA A 41 19.69 -14.91 -16.31
C ALA A 41 18.47 -14.33 -15.56
N ALA A 42 17.94 -13.16 -15.96
CA ALA A 42 16.71 -12.60 -15.38
C ALA A 42 15.49 -13.51 -15.64
N VAL A 43 15.40 -14.13 -16.82
CA VAL A 43 14.34 -15.10 -17.13
C VAL A 43 14.53 -16.38 -16.32
N ALA A 44 15.75 -16.90 -16.21
CA ALA A 44 16.06 -18.09 -15.41
C ALA A 44 15.71 -17.85 -13.93
N LEU A 45 16.06 -16.68 -13.39
CA LEU A 45 15.69 -16.25 -12.04
C LEU A 45 14.16 -16.28 -11.85
N MET A 46 13.41 -15.66 -12.78
CA MET A 46 11.95 -15.65 -12.73
C MET A 46 11.36 -17.07 -12.77
N LEU A 47 11.85 -17.94 -13.68
CA LEU A 47 11.37 -19.32 -13.77
C LEU A 47 11.67 -20.12 -12.50
N SER A 48 12.87 -19.97 -11.92
CA SER A 48 13.23 -20.63 -10.66
C SER A 48 12.29 -20.21 -9.52
N LEU A 49 12.00 -18.91 -9.37
CA LEU A 49 11.13 -18.40 -8.30
C LEU A 49 9.65 -18.74 -8.52
N VAL A 50 9.16 -18.73 -9.76
CA VAL A 50 7.79 -19.17 -10.08
C VAL A 50 7.64 -20.67 -9.76
N THR A 51 8.64 -21.48 -10.11
CA THR A 51 8.60 -22.92 -9.81
C THR A 51 8.70 -23.15 -8.30
N ALA A 52 9.57 -22.43 -7.59
CA ALA A 52 9.66 -22.50 -6.12
C ALA A 52 8.33 -22.12 -5.45
N PHE A 53 7.68 -21.06 -5.93
CA PHE A 53 6.37 -20.64 -5.43
C PHE A 53 5.30 -21.72 -5.70
N GLY A 54 5.33 -22.35 -6.89
CA GLY A 54 4.46 -23.48 -7.24
C GLY A 54 4.67 -24.70 -6.35
N VAL A 55 5.95 -25.01 -6.00
CA VAL A 55 6.30 -26.08 -5.05
C VAL A 55 5.69 -25.80 -3.68
N LEU A 56 5.83 -24.58 -3.16
CA LEU A 56 5.23 -24.19 -1.88
C LEU A 56 3.69 -24.23 -1.92
N MET A 57 3.08 -23.70 -2.97
CA MET A 57 1.61 -23.77 -3.15
C MET A 57 1.10 -25.20 -3.18
N THR A 58 1.85 -26.11 -3.80
CA THR A 58 1.48 -27.54 -3.85
C THR A 58 1.57 -28.16 -2.46
N ALA A 59 2.61 -27.86 -1.68
CA ALA A 59 2.72 -28.31 -0.30
C ALA A 59 1.54 -27.81 0.57
N TYR A 60 1.11 -26.55 0.41
CA TYR A 60 -0.07 -26.01 1.07
C TYR A 60 -1.36 -26.70 0.62
N ALA A 61 -1.54 -26.94 -0.67
CA ALA A 61 -2.73 -27.61 -1.20
C ALA A 61 -2.87 -29.01 -0.63
N MET A 62 -1.76 -29.74 -0.53
CA MET A 62 -1.71 -31.09 0.03
C MET A 62 -1.67 -31.13 1.57
N THR A 63 -1.51 -29.99 2.22
CA THR A 63 -1.28 -29.87 3.68
C THR A 63 -0.09 -30.73 4.11
N ASP A 64 1.03 -30.62 3.40
CA ASP A 64 2.22 -31.41 3.68
C ASP A 64 2.98 -30.82 4.87
N LEU A 65 2.83 -31.45 6.02
CA LEU A 65 3.39 -31.00 7.30
C LEU A 65 4.90 -31.27 7.42
N SER A 66 5.56 -31.81 6.39
CA SER A 66 7.02 -31.93 6.34
C SER A 66 7.73 -30.58 6.27
N LEU A 67 7.02 -29.53 5.85
CA LEU A 67 7.50 -28.15 5.90
C LEU A 67 6.98 -27.42 7.15
N LEU A 68 7.89 -26.79 7.91
CA LEU A 68 7.55 -25.99 9.09
C LEU A 68 6.58 -24.88 8.73
N ASN A 69 6.74 -24.23 7.58
CA ASN A 69 5.88 -23.15 7.13
C ASN A 69 4.42 -23.61 6.90
N VAL A 70 4.22 -24.81 6.35
CA VAL A 70 2.87 -25.39 6.17
C VAL A 70 2.27 -25.80 7.51
N PHE A 71 3.06 -26.40 8.39
CA PHE A 71 2.61 -26.78 9.73
C PHE A 71 2.08 -25.60 10.53
N THR A 72 2.81 -24.47 10.53
CA THR A 72 2.45 -23.28 11.31
C THR A 72 1.28 -22.49 10.73
N ASN A 73 1.00 -22.60 9.43
CA ASN A 73 0.06 -21.70 8.75
C ASN A 73 -1.06 -22.40 7.97
N SER A 74 -1.17 -23.73 8.03
CA SER A 74 -2.21 -24.49 7.34
C SER A 74 -2.85 -25.53 8.25
N HIS A 75 -3.97 -26.12 7.81
CA HIS A 75 -4.72 -27.16 8.51
C HIS A 75 -5.49 -28.01 7.49
N SER A 76 -5.67 -29.31 7.76
CA SER A 76 -6.35 -30.23 6.84
C SER A 76 -7.78 -29.80 6.49
N LEU A 77 -8.52 -29.28 7.46
CA LEU A 77 -9.91 -28.81 7.31
C LEU A 77 -10.03 -27.43 6.62
N LYS A 78 -8.93 -26.72 6.37
CA LYS A 78 -8.97 -25.42 5.74
C LYS A 78 -9.45 -25.52 4.28
N PRO A 79 -10.40 -24.67 3.80
CA PRO A 79 -10.80 -24.65 2.41
C PRO A 79 -9.63 -24.43 1.44
N LEU A 80 -9.64 -25.10 0.28
CA LEU A 80 -8.53 -25.05 -0.68
C LEU A 80 -8.14 -23.63 -1.07
N ALA A 81 -9.11 -22.75 -1.29
CA ALA A 81 -8.84 -21.35 -1.61
C ALA A 81 -7.98 -20.67 -0.56
N TYR A 82 -8.25 -20.92 0.72
CA TYR A 82 -7.46 -20.36 1.84
C TYR A 82 -6.19 -21.16 2.12
N LYS A 83 -6.08 -22.42 1.73
CA LYS A 83 -4.78 -23.10 1.68
C LYS A 83 -3.86 -22.42 0.69
N LEU A 84 -4.33 -22.17 -0.54
CA LEU A 84 -3.56 -21.51 -1.58
C LEU A 84 -3.20 -20.07 -1.21
N SER A 85 -4.15 -19.24 -0.77
CA SER A 85 -3.86 -17.86 -0.36
C SER A 85 -3.03 -17.79 0.92
N GLY A 86 -3.13 -18.79 1.80
CA GLY A 86 -2.29 -18.93 2.99
C GLY A 86 -0.80 -19.05 2.68
N THR A 87 -0.43 -19.44 1.44
CA THR A 87 0.97 -19.46 1.00
C THR A 87 1.65 -18.09 1.21
N TRP A 88 0.94 -16.99 1.03
CA TRP A 88 1.46 -15.63 1.25
C TRP A 88 0.87 -14.95 2.50
N GLY A 89 0.09 -15.66 3.30
CA GLY A 89 -0.47 -15.17 4.57
C GLY A 89 0.50 -15.22 5.75
N ASN A 90 1.78 -15.45 5.52
CA ASN A 90 2.83 -15.56 6.52
C ASN A 90 4.12 -14.86 6.05
N HIS A 91 5.10 -14.76 6.94
CA HIS A 91 6.33 -14.00 6.68
C HIS A 91 7.14 -14.56 5.49
N GLU A 92 7.47 -15.85 5.51
CA GLU A 92 8.38 -16.49 4.55
C GLU A 92 7.72 -16.62 3.17
N GLY A 93 6.46 -17.06 3.14
CA GLY A 93 5.74 -17.25 1.89
C GLY A 93 5.39 -15.91 1.21
N SER A 94 5.07 -14.88 1.97
CA SER A 94 4.87 -13.53 1.42
C SER A 94 6.17 -12.93 0.86
N LEU A 95 7.32 -13.27 1.46
CA LEU A 95 8.61 -12.84 0.94
C LEU A 95 8.96 -13.56 -0.37
N LEU A 96 8.64 -14.85 -0.49
CA LEU A 96 8.79 -15.58 -1.74
C LEU A 96 7.91 -15.00 -2.87
N LEU A 97 6.67 -14.61 -2.56
CA LEU A 97 5.82 -13.87 -3.50
C LEU A 97 6.45 -12.53 -3.91
N TRP A 98 7.01 -11.79 -2.96
CA TRP A 98 7.72 -10.52 -3.20
C TRP A 98 8.90 -10.72 -4.17
N LEU A 99 9.71 -11.79 -3.95
CA LEU A 99 10.83 -12.15 -4.83
C LEU A 99 10.36 -12.54 -6.24
N MET A 100 9.29 -13.31 -6.34
CA MET A 100 8.72 -13.72 -7.62
C MET A 100 8.29 -12.48 -8.42
N ILE A 101 7.68 -11.50 -7.79
CA ILE A 101 7.27 -10.24 -8.44
C ILE A 101 8.50 -9.42 -8.83
N LEU A 102 9.53 -9.34 -7.98
CA LEU A 102 10.80 -8.65 -8.27
C LEU A 102 11.46 -9.22 -9.53
N ALA A 103 11.55 -10.55 -9.60
CA ALA A 103 12.08 -11.27 -10.78
C ALA A 103 11.19 -11.07 -12.01
N GLY A 104 9.86 -11.00 -11.82
CA GLY A 104 8.91 -10.68 -12.88
C GLY A 104 9.18 -9.34 -13.54
N PHE A 105 9.44 -8.30 -12.74
CA PHE A 105 9.87 -7.00 -13.27
C PHE A 105 11.24 -7.08 -13.94
N GLY A 106 12.20 -7.85 -13.40
CA GLY A 106 13.48 -8.11 -14.03
C GLY A 106 13.34 -8.78 -15.41
N ALA A 107 12.49 -9.80 -15.52
CA ALA A 107 12.16 -10.44 -16.78
C ALA A 107 11.46 -9.48 -17.76
N ALA A 108 10.52 -8.66 -17.29
CA ALA A 108 9.87 -7.64 -18.11
C ALA A 108 10.87 -6.60 -18.66
N MET A 109 11.88 -6.22 -17.85
CA MET A 109 12.99 -5.36 -18.29
C MET A 109 13.84 -6.08 -19.36
N ALA A 110 14.10 -7.37 -19.21
CA ALA A 110 14.86 -8.17 -20.19
C ALA A 110 14.17 -8.23 -21.57
N PHE A 111 12.84 -8.32 -21.59
CA PHE A 111 12.05 -8.30 -22.84
C PHE A 111 11.84 -6.89 -23.40
N SER A 112 12.06 -5.84 -22.60
CA SER A 112 11.94 -4.46 -23.07
C SER A 112 13.06 -4.12 -24.04
N ARG A 113 12.69 -3.65 -25.25
CA ARG A 113 13.64 -3.16 -26.26
C ARG A 113 13.83 -1.65 -26.21
N ARG A 114 13.31 -0.98 -25.18
CA ARG A 114 13.41 0.47 -24.99
C ARG A 114 14.72 0.85 -24.34
N GLY A 115 15.21 2.04 -24.68
CA GLY A 115 16.49 2.53 -24.16
C GLY A 115 17.72 1.95 -24.89
N SER A 116 18.88 2.54 -24.60
CA SER A 116 20.17 2.05 -25.13
C SER A 116 20.50 0.67 -24.56
N TRP A 117 21.37 -0.08 -25.23
CA TRP A 117 21.84 -1.36 -24.71
C TRP A 117 22.62 -1.17 -23.41
N GLN A 118 23.37 -0.05 -23.27
CA GLN A 118 24.11 0.27 -22.04
C GLN A 118 23.15 0.47 -20.86
N THR A 119 22.16 1.33 -21.02
CA THR A 119 21.14 1.59 -19.99
C THR A 119 20.42 0.31 -19.59
N ARG A 120 20.03 -0.53 -20.57
CA ARG A 120 19.37 -1.82 -20.30
C ARG A 120 20.28 -2.79 -19.53
N ARG A 121 21.55 -2.87 -19.92
CA ARG A 121 22.54 -3.69 -19.24
C ARG A 121 22.72 -3.30 -17.78
N LEU A 122 22.95 -2.02 -17.54
CA LEU A 122 23.12 -1.49 -16.18
C LEU A 122 21.86 -1.67 -15.33
N ALA A 123 20.69 -1.36 -15.89
CA ALA A 123 19.42 -1.52 -15.19
C ALA A 123 19.14 -2.98 -14.82
N LEU A 124 19.41 -3.94 -15.74
CA LEU A 124 19.33 -5.37 -15.44
C LEU A 124 20.33 -5.78 -14.36
N GLY A 125 21.53 -5.21 -14.37
CA GLY A 125 22.54 -5.46 -13.35
C GLY A 125 22.11 -4.98 -11.96
N VAL A 126 21.54 -3.77 -11.86
CA VAL A 126 21.01 -3.24 -10.60
C VAL A 126 19.83 -4.07 -10.12
N GLN A 127 18.92 -4.45 -11.01
CA GLN A 127 17.79 -5.34 -10.68
C GLN A 127 18.27 -6.72 -10.20
N GLY A 128 19.34 -7.24 -10.84
CA GLY A 128 19.99 -8.49 -10.43
C GLY A 128 20.63 -8.39 -9.05
N LEU A 129 21.26 -7.25 -8.73
CA LEU A 129 21.86 -7.01 -7.41
C LEU A 129 20.80 -6.96 -6.30
N LEU A 130 19.66 -6.28 -6.56
CA LEU A 130 18.50 -6.30 -5.68
C LEU A 130 18.00 -7.74 -5.47
N SER A 131 17.80 -8.47 -6.56
CA SER A 131 17.32 -9.86 -6.51
C SER A 131 18.28 -10.74 -5.75
N PHE A 132 19.60 -10.63 -6.00
CA PHE A 132 20.63 -11.39 -5.29
C PHE A 132 20.57 -11.16 -3.78
N ALA A 133 20.51 -9.90 -3.35
CA ALA A 133 20.48 -9.54 -1.93
C ALA A 133 19.22 -10.10 -1.22
N PHE A 134 18.05 -9.97 -1.85
CA PHE A 134 16.80 -10.44 -1.25
C PHE A 134 16.62 -11.96 -1.35
N VAL A 135 17.09 -12.63 -2.41
CA VAL A 135 17.11 -14.11 -2.46
C VAL A 135 18.07 -14.68 -1.43
N ALA A 136 19.26 -14.06 -1.26
CA ALA A 136 20.20 -14.45 -0.21
C ALA A 136 19.59 -14.29 1.18
N PHE A 137 18.92 -13.16 1.45
CA PHE A 137 18.19 -12.94 2.70
C PHE A 137 17.14 -14.04 2.93
N THR A 138 16.33 -14.35 1.91
CA THR A 138 15.28 -15.37 2.03
C THR A 138 15.89 -16.74 2.29
N LEU A 139 16.94 -17.13 1.55
CA LEU A 139 17.57 -18.43 1.67
C LEU A 139 18.24 -18.64 3.04
N LEU A 140 18.86 -17.58 3.59
CA LEU A 140 19.68 -17.66 4.79
C LEU A 140 18.90 -17.45 6.09
N THR A 141 17.81 -16.68 6.05
CA THR A 141 17.11 -16.24 7.29
C THR A 141 15.60 -16.49 7.28
N SER A 142 14.98 -16.65 6.12
CA SER A 142 13.52 -16.66 5.98
C SER A 142 13.04 -17.67 4.95
N SER A 143 13.67 -18.87 4.92
CA SER A 143 13.31 -19.89 3.93
C SER A 143 11.93 -20.49 4.21
N PRO A 144 10.99 -20.42 3.24
CA PRO A 144 9.69 -21.08 3.38
C PRO A 144 9.78 -22.62 3.23
N PHE A 145 10.97 -23.14 2.91
CA PHE A 145 11.22 -24.56 2.70
C PHE A 145 11.98 -25.21 3.85
N GLU A 146 11.99 -24.58 5.01
CA GLU A 146 12.56 -25.17 6.22
C GLU A 146 11.79 -26.43 6.59
N PRO A 147 12.50 -27.58 6.79
CA PRO A 147 11.85 -28.83 7.15
C PRO A 147 11.28 -28.75 8.57
N TYR A 148 10.19 -29.47 8.81
CA TYR A 148 9.68 -29.67 10.17
C TYR A 148 10.78 -30.29 11.04
N PRO A 149 11.04 -29.76 12.26
CA PRO A 149 12.14 -30.23 13.08
C PRO A 149 11.99 -31.71 13.50
N ALA A 150 12.98 -32.51 13.20
CA ALA A 150 12.96 -33.96 13.46
C ALA A 150 12.89 -34.35 14.94
N ASN A 151 13.28 -33.42 15.84
CA ASN A 151 13.21 -33.58 17.30
C ASN A 151 11.87 -33.16 17.91
N TRP A 152 10.94 -32.65 17.11
CA TRP A 152 9.59 -32.33 17.56
C TRP A 152 8.67 -33.54 17.43
N PRO A 153 7.60 -33.63 18.26
CA PRO A 153 6.58 -34.68 18.12
C PRO A 153 5.96 -34.65 16.72
N THR A 154 5.69 -35.82 16.15
CA THR A 154 4.99 -35.92 14.85
C THR A 154 3.66 -35.19 14.94
N PRO A 155 3.41 -34.19 14.09
CA PRO A 155 2.20 -33.40 14.16
C PRO A 155 0.98 -34.21 13.72
N PHE A 156 -0.11 -34.11 14.48
CA PHE A 156 -1.39 -34.71 14.08
C PHE A 156 -2.02 -33.92 12.92
N ASP A 157 -1.95 -32.58 12.97
CA ASP A 157 -2.37 -31.65 11.93
C ASP A 157 -1.60 -30.33 12.08
N GLY A 158 -1.81 -29.40 11.14
CA GLY A 158 -1.23 -28.07 11.20
C GLY A 158 -1.93 -27.13 12.19
N GLN A 159 -1.24 -26.07 12.59
CA GLN A 159 -1.76 -25.07 13.55
C GLN A 159 -2.87 -24.19 12.98
N GLY A 160 -2.95 -24.07 11.65
CA GLY A 160 -3.94 -23.27 10.95
C GLY A 160 -3.50 -21.82 10.69
N LEU A 161 -4.28 -21.17 9.84
CA LEU A 161 -4.12 -19.74 9.54
C LEU A 161 -5.04 -18.94 10.48
N ASN A 162 -4.58 -17.77 10.91
CA ASN A 162 -5.42 -16.83 11.67
C ASN A 162 -6.79 -16.66 10.98
N PRO A 163 -7.92 -16.86 11.70
CA PRO A 163 -9.27 -16.76 11.13
C PRO A 163 -9.54 -15.45 10.39
N LEU A 164 -9.03 -14.31 10.85
CA LEU A 164 -9.13 -13.01 10.19
C LEU A 164 -8.48 -12.98 8.80
N LEU A 165 -7.53 -13.88 8.55
CA LEU A 165 -6.86 -14.02 7.25
C LEU A 165 -7.59 -15.00 6.31
N GLN A 166 -8.64 -15.69 6.77
CA GLN A 166 -9.44 -16.57 5.92
C GLN A 166 -10.54 -15.79 5.20
N ASP A 167 -10.15 -14.79 4.46
CA ASP A 167 -10.99 -13.84 3.75
C ASP A 167 -10.54 -13.67 2.28
N PRO A 168 -11.45 -13.40 1.33
CA PRO A 168 -11.08 -13.07 -0.05
C PRO A 168 -10.12 -11.89 -0.16
N GLY A 169 -10.13 -10.95 0.81
CA GLY A 169 -9.17 -9.85 0.90
C GLY A 169 -7.74 -10.35 0.94
N LEU A 170 -7.43 -11.39 1.73
CA LEU A 170 -6.09 -12.00 1.74
C LEU A 170 -5.69 -12.58 0.38
N ALA A 171 -6.63 -13.09 -0.39
CA ALA A 171 -6.31 -13.67 -1.70
C ALA A 171 -5.91 -12.61 -2.72
N ILE A 172 -6.49 -11.42 -2.68
CA ILE A 172 -6.40 -10.42 -3.75
C ILE A 172 -5.53 -9.22 -3.36
N HIS A 173 -5.70 -8.68 -2.14
CA HIS A 173 -5.03 -7.44 -1.71
C HIS A 173 -3.49 -7.55 -1.67
N PRO A 174 -2.86 -8.52 -0.97
CA PRO A 174 -1.40 -8.55 -0.84
C PRO A 174 -0.68 -8.76 -2.18
N PRO A 175 -1.09 -9.69 -3.07
CA PRO A 175 -0.45 -9.82 -4.38
C PRO A 175 -0.55 -8.54 -5.22
N THR A 176 -1.72 -7.88 -5.21
CA THR A 176 -1.93 -6.63 -5.95
C THR A 176 -1.06 -5.51 -5.40
N LEU A 177 -1.00 -5.38 -4.07
CA LEU A 177 -0.15 -4.40 -3.39
C LEU A 177 1.32 -4.61 -3.72
N TYR A 178 1.80 -5.87 -3.69
CA TYR A 178 3.20 -6.20 -3.97
C TYR A 178 3.59 -5.90 -5.41
N VAL A 179 2.73 -6.11 -6.40
CA VAL A 179 3.01 -5.65 -7.78
C VAL A 179 3.30 -4.15 -7.80
N GLY A 180 2.59 -3.36 -7.02
CA GLY A 180 2.84 -1.93 -6.87
C GLY A 180 4.15 -1.60 -6.16
N TYR A 181 4.33 -2.16 -4.98
CA TYR A 181 5.50 -1.94 -4.13
C TYR A 181 6.80 -2.32 -4.82
N VAL A 182 6.85 -3.56 -5.27
CA VAL A 182 8.05 -4.17 -5.86
C VAL A 182 8.30 -3.63 -7.26
N GLY A 183 7.23 -3.27 -7.98
CA GLY A 183 7.36 -2.72 -9.34
C GLY A 183 8.14 -1.42 -9.44
N LEU A 184 8.19 -0.64 -8.34
CA LEU A 184 9.05 0.54 -8.25
C LEU A 184 10.54 0.22 -8.34
N SER A 185 10.97 -1.04 -8.11
CA SER A 185 12.34 -1.50 -8.28
C SER A 185 12.86 -1.34 -9.71
N ALA A 186 12.01 -1.60 -10.71
CA ALA A 186 12.38 -1.41 -12.10
C ALA A 186 12.66 0.07 -12.43
N VAL A 187 11.84 0.97 -11.89
CA VAL A 187 12.05 2.42 -12.05
C VAL A 187 13.33 2.86 -11.37
N PHE A 188 13.58 2.38 -10.16
CA PHE A 188 14.83 2.60 -9.41
C PHE A 188 16.04 2.10 -10.22
N SER A 189 15.99 0.87 -10.74
CA SER A 189 17.09 0.25 -11.48
C SER A 189 17.43 1.02 -12.75
N PHE A 190 16.44 1.48 -13.52
CA PHE A 190 16.68 2.35 -14.67
C PHE A 190 17.18 3.73 -14.27
N THR A 191 16.78 4.25 -13.10
CA THR A 191 17.27 5.55 -12.60
C THR A 191 18.72 5.46 -12.16
N VAL A 192 19.11 4.40 -11.44
CA VAL A 192 20.52 4.16 -11.07
C VAL A 192 21.38 3.99 -12.32
N ALA A 193 20.90 3.25 -13.33
CA ALA A 193 21.59 3.12 -14.62
C ALA A 193 21.79 4.49 -15.29
N ALA A 194 20.77 5.32 -15.33
CA ALA A 194 20.82 6.67 -15.89
C ALA A 194 21.79 7.58 -15.12
N LEU A 195 21.87 7.47 -13.80
CA LEU A 195 22.82 8.20 -12.99
C LEU A 195 24.27 7.74 -13.25
N ILE A 196 24.51 6.43 -13.40
CA ILE A 196 25.83 5.87 -13.75
C ILE A 196 26.27 6.41 -15.13
N GLU A 197 25.36 6.46 -16.11
CA GLU A 197 25.64 7.01 -17.44
C GLU A 197 25.73 8.55 -17.45
N GLY A 198 25.21 9.22 -16.42
CA GLY A 198 25.10 10.69 -16.38
C GLY A 198 24.04 11.23 -17.32
N ARG A 199 23.05 10.41 -17.72
CA ARG A 199 22.05 10.74 -18.73
C ARG A 199 20.65 10.33 -18.32
N LEU A 200 19.86 11.32 -17.93
CA LEU A 200 18.43 11.19 -17.68
C LEU A 200 17.69 12.13 -18.63
N ASP A 201 17.04 11.57 -19.65
CA ASP A 201 16.46 12.30 -20.74
C ASP A 201 15.06 11.78 -21.13
N ARG A 202 14.53 12.27 -22.25
CA ARG A 202 13.21 11.85 -22.78
C ARG A 202 13.15 10.35 -23.09
N GLU A 203 14.26 9.74 -23.49
CA GLU A 203 14.31 8.30 -23.77
C GLU A 203 14.18 7.48 -22.49
N TRP A 204 14.90 7.90 -21.44
CA TRP A 204 14.73 7.35 -20.11
C TRP A 204 13.27 7.46 -19.64
N ALA A 205 12.65 8.64 -19.76
CA ALA A 205 11.26 8.86 -19.34
C ALA A 205 10.28 7.93 -20.08
N LYS A 206 10.45 7.73 -21.41
CA LYS A 206 9.65 6.79 -22.19
C LYS A 206 9.88 5.33 -21.79
N THR A 207 11.08 5.01 -21.33
CA THR A 207 11.47 3.66 -20.92
C THR A 207 10.85 3.31 -19.57
N VAL A 208 10.95 4.19 -18.58
CA VAL A 208 10.44 3.92 -17.21
C VAL A 208 8.93 4.07 -17.08
N ARG A 209 8.30 4.93 -17.89
CA ARG A 209 6.87 5.23 -17.78
C ARG A 209 5.94 4.00 -17.73
N PRO A 210 6.08 2.97 -18.57
CA PRO A 210 5.21 1.79 -18.50
C PRO A 210 5.38 1.01 -17.19
N PHE A 211 6.60 0.86 -16.69
CA PHE A 211 6.87 0.20 -15.41
C PHE A 211 6.27 1.00 -14.24
N LEU A 212 6.46 2.32 -14.25
CA LEU A 212 5.89 3.22 -13.25
C LEU A 212 4.35 3.19 -13.27
N LEU A 213 3.72 3.19 -14.44
CA LEU A 213 2.27 3.11 -14.55
C LEU A 213 1.72 1.80 -14.01
N VAL A 214 2.34 0.66 -14.33
CA VAL A 214 1.92 -0.64 -13.78
C VAL A 214 2.08 -0.65 -12.26
N ALA A 215 3.23 -0.25 -11.75
CA ALA A 215 3.50 -0.19 -10.32
C ALA A 215 2.52 0.75 -9.60
N TRP A 216 2.35 1.97 -10.09
CA TRP A 216 1.46 2.97 -9.50
C TRP A 216 -0.01 2.53 -9.52
N SER A 217 -0.48 1.94 -10.63
CA SER A 217 -1.87 1.46 -10.73
C SER A 217 -2.14 0.28 -9.81
N ALA A 218 -1.20 -0.66 -9.74
CA ALA A 218 -1.32 -1.81 -8.84
C ALA A 218 -1.27 -1.36 -7.37
N LEU A 219 -0.39 -0.41 -7.03
CA LEU A 219 -0.31 0.16 -5.68
C LEU A 219 -1.60 0.90 -5.30
N THR A 220 -2.16 1.69 -6.23
CA THR A 220 -3.44 2.38 -6.03
C THR A 220 -4.57 1.39 -5.77
N LEU A 221 -4.66 0.34 -6.60
CA LEU A 221 -5.68 -0.70 -6.45
C LEU A 221 -5.45 -1.50 -5.16
N GLY A 222 -4.20 -1.84 -4.84
CA GLY A 222 -3.82 -2.56 -3.64
C GLY A 222 -4.21 -1.79 -2.37
N ILE A 223 -3.89 -0.49 -2.28
CA ILE A 223 -4.30 0.37 -1.16
C ILE A 223 -5.82 0.41 -1.04
N GLY A 224 -6.54 0.62 -2.16
CA GLY A 224 -8.01 0.64 -2.16
C GLY A 224 -8.64 -0.68 -1.70
N LEU A 225 -8.09 -1.82 -2.14
CA LEU A 225 -8.54 -3.15 -1.69
C LEU A 225 -8.27 -3.37 -0.20
N GLY A 226 -7.11 -2.91 0.31
CA GLY A 226 -6.77 -2.99 1.73
C GLY A 226 -7.69 -2.13 2.59
N ALA A 227 -7.96 -0.89 2.16
CA ALA A 227 -8.88 0.01 2.84
C ALA A 227 -10.32 -0.58 2.88
N PHE A 228 -10.75 -1.21 1.78
CA PHE A 228 -12.04 -1.90 1.73
C PHE A 228 -12.08 -3.12 2.65
N TRP A 229 -11.01 -3.93 2.67
CA TRP A 229 -10.90 -5.09 3.55
C TRP A 229 -10.91 -4.68 5.03
N ALA A 230 -10.11 -3.67 5.41
CA ALA A 230 -10.09 -3.13 6.78
C ALA A 230 -11.47 -2.62 7.20
N TYR A 231 -12.24 -2.00 6.29
CA TYR A 231 -13.56 -1.46 6.59
C TYR A 231 -14.55 -2.52 7.06
N TYR A 232 -14.62 -3.68 6.40
CA TYR A 232 -15.61 -4.71 6.76
C TYR A 232 -15.08 -5.75 7.75
N GLU A 233 -13.76 -6.00 7.78
CA GLU A 233 -13.18 -7.06 8.63
C GLU A 233 -12.84 -6.55 10.04
N LEU A 234 -12.26 -5.35 10.15
CA LEU A 234 -11.77 -4.86 11.44
C LEU A 234 -12.85 -4.17 12.29
N GLY A 235 -13.99 -3.82 11.69
CA GLY A 235 -15.12 -3.22 12.42
C GLY A 235 -14.83 -1.85 13.06
N TRP A 236 -13.78 -1.16 12.65
CA TRP A 236 -13.39 0.15 13.21
C TRP A 236 -14.28 1.31 12.77
N GLY A 237 -15.26 1.06 11.89
CA GLY A 237 -16.20 2.09 11.44
C GLY A 237 -15.63 3.06 10.40
N GLY A 238 -14.48 2.77 9.81
CA GLY A 238 -13.84 3.59 8.79
C GLY A 238 -13.04 2.74 7.81
N PHE A 239 -12.48 3.40 6.80
CA PHE A 239 -11.69 2.78 5.75
C PHE A 239 -10.20 3.14 5.82
N TRP A 240 -9.81 4.09 6.69
CA TRP A 240 -8.43 4.56 6.86
C TRP A 240 -8.21 5.10 8.28
N PHE A 241 -7.20 4.60 8.96
CA PHE A 241 -6.97 4.86 10.39
C PHE A 241 -5.61 5.49 10.67
N TRP A 242 -4.83 5.78 9.66
CA TRP A 242 -3.46 6.25 9.78
C TRP A 242 -2.57 5.24 10.53
N ASP A 243 -2.91 3.95 10.44
CA ASP A 243 -2.07 2.89 10.96
C ASP A 243 -0.68 2.93 10.32
N PRO A 244 0.41 2.63 11.05
CA PRO A 244 1.77 2.67 10.49
C PRO A 244 1.96 1.85 9.22
N VAL A 245 1.25 0.73 9.06
CA VAL A 245 1.32 -0.11 7.85
C VAL A 245 0.51 0.48 6.69
N GLU A 246 -0.63 1.10 6.97
CA GLU A 246 -1.36 1.89 5.97
C GLU A 246 -0.48 3.05 5.46
N ASN A 247 0.12 3.79 6.39
CA ASN A 247 1.05 4.88 6.08
C ASN A 247 2.26 4.39 5.27
N ALA A 248 2.80 3.20 5.60
CA ALA A 248 3.88 2.58 4.85
C ALA A 248 3.50 2.33 3.39
N SER A 249 2.24 2.04 3.08
CA SER A 249 1.75 1.90 1.71
C SER A 249 1.52 3.25 1.02
N LEU A 250 1.08 4.26 1.76
CA LEU A 250 0.81 5.60 1.25
C LEU A 250 2.07 6.35 0.83
N MET A 251 3.18 6.20 1.58
CA MET A 251 4.43 6.90 1.28
C MET A 251 4.97 6.63 -0.14
N PRO A 252 5.17 5.38 -0.60
CA PRO A 252 5.62 5.11 -1.97
C PRO A 252 4.58 5.52 -3.01
N TRP A 253 3.27 5.52 -2.68
CA TRP A 253 2.23 6.00 -3.56
C TRP A 253 2.32 7.52 -3.79
N LEU A 254 2.56 8.32 -2.75
CA LEU A 254 2.76 9.77 -2.84
C LEU A 254 4.01 10.10 -3.67
N ALA A 255 5.14 9.44 -3.37
CA ALA A 255 6.38 9.60 -4.14
C ALA A 255 6.20 9.17 -5.60
N GLY A 256 5.53 8.04 -5.85
CA GLY A 256 5.23 7.50 -7.17
C GLY A 256 4.31 8.42 -7.97
N THR A 257 3.32 9.07 -7.33
CA THR A 257 2.42 10.05 -7.95
C THR A 257 3.20 11.29 -8.39
N ALA A 258 4.04 11.84 -7.51
CA ALA A 258 4.91 12.96 -7.86
C ALA A 258 5.88 12.59 -8.99
N LEU A 259 6.48 11.40 -8.92
CA LEU A 259 7.36 10.87 -9.94
C LEU A 259 6.66 10.72 -11.30
N LEU A 260 5.43 10.22 -11.33
CA LEU A 260 4.65 10.07 -12.56
C LEU A 260 4.45 11.44 -13.26
N HIS A 261 4.17 12.47 -12.50
CA HIS A 261 4.07 13.84 -13.01
C HIS A 261 5.42 14.38 -13.51
N CYS A 262 6.52 14.13 -12.76
CA CYS A 262 7.87 14.49 -13.20
C CYS A 262 8.26 13.79 -14.50
N VAL A 263 8.02 12.47 -14.62
CA VAL A 263 8.31 11.71 -15.86
C VAL A 263 7.59 12.30 -17.07
N MET A 264 6.33 12.75 -16.90
CA MET A 264 5.60 13.44 -17.99
C MET A 264 6.26 14.78 -18.39
N VAL A 265 6.81 15.52 -17.41
CA VAL A 265 7.53 16.78 -17.70
C VAL A 265 8.86 16.48 -18.40
N VAL A 266 9.63 15.48 -17.95
CA VAL A 266 10.87 15.05 -18.62
C VAL A 266 10.57 14.62 -20.06
N GLU A 267 9.52 13.80 -20.27
CA GLU A 267 9.15 13.32 -21.62
C GLU A 267 8.82 14.47 -22.58
N ARG A 268 8.14 15.53 -22.09
CA ARG A 268 7.66 16.62 -22.95
C ARG A 268 8.62 17.79 -23.05
N ARG A 269 9.30 18.11 -21.94
CA ARG A 269 10.08 19.35 -21.77
C ARG A 269 11.55 19.10 -21.53
N ASP A 270 11.96 17.86 -21.27
CA ASP A 270 13.32 17.49 -20.88
C ASP A 270 13.82 18.24 -19.61
N ALA A 271 12.90 18.49 -18.69
CA ALA A 271 13.07 19.32 -17.49
C ALA A 271 12.69 18.54 -16.22
N LEU A 272 13.05 19.04 -15.02
CA LEU A 272 12.87 18.39 -13.69
C LEU A 272 13.64 17.08 -13.52
N LYS A 273 14.74 16.89 -14.24
CA LYS A 273 15.55 15.67 -14.23
C LYS A 273 16.08 15.31 -12.83
N PRO A 274 16.70 16.24 -12.06
CA PRO A 274 17.16 15.94 -10.71
C PRO A 274 16.03 15.52 -9.78
N TRP A 275 14.90 16.22 -9.84
CA TRP A 275 13.71 15.88 -9.04
C TRP A 275 13.18 14.50 -9.38
N CYS A 276 13.14 14.18 -10.68
CA CYS A 276 12.72 12.88 -11.17
C CYS A 276 13.59 11.74 -10.65
N ALA A 277 14.93 11.93 -10.66
CA ALA A 277 15.87 10.96 -10.11
C ALA A 277 15.69 10.78 -8.59
N ALA A 278 15.59 11.88 -7.85
CA ALA A 278 15.38 11.84 -6.41
C ALA A 278 14.08 11.15 -6.01
N LEU A 279 12.97 11.47 -6.70
CA LEU A 279 11.67 10.84 -6.46
C LEU A 279 11.66 9.35 -6.83
N ALA A 280 12.39 8.92 -7.85
CA ALA A 280 12.50 7.51 -8.23
C ALA A 280 13.23 6.69 -7.15
N ILE A 281 14.31 7.24 -6.59
CA ILE A 281 15.03 6.63 -5.47
C ILE A 281 14.15 6.61 -4.22
N LEU A 282 13.48 7.72 -3.92
CA LEU A 282 12.63 7.86 -2.76
C LEU A 282 11.40 6.93 -2.82
N ALA A 283 10.76 6.77 -3.98
CA ALA A 283 9.60 5.92 -4.15
C ALA A 283 9.91 4.45 -3.87
N PHE A 284 11.01 3.94 -4.40
CA PHE A 284 11.45 2.57 -4.10
C PHE A 284 12.02 2.46 -2.69
N GLY A 285 12.76 3.46 -2.21
CA GLY A 285 13.24 3.52 -0.83
C GLY A 285 12.09 3.48 0.20
N ALA A 286 11.01 4.20 -0.05
CA ALA A 286 9.80 4.15 0.79
C ALA A 286 9.13 2.77 0.74
N SER A 287 9.17 2.07 -0.41
CA SER A 287 8.70 0.70 -0.54
C SER A 287 9.55 -0.28 0.31
N LEU A 288 10.88 -0.16 0.27
CA LEU A 288 11.77 -0.97 1.11
C LEU A 288 11.56 -0.67 2.60
N LEU A 289 11.41 0.61 2.94
CA LEU A 289 11.13 1.06 4.30
C LEU A 289 9.80 0.50 4.81
N GLY A 290 8.76 0.48 3.97
CA GLY A 290 7.48 -0.17 4.30
C GLY A 290 7.64 -1.66 4.52
N THR A 291 8.43 -2.35 3.70
CA THR A 291 8.75 -3.78 3.88
C THR A 291 9.46 -4.03 5.21
N PHE A 292 10.36 -3.15 5.61
CA PHE A 292 11.02 -3.18 6.93
C PHE A 292 10.00 -2.97 8.07
N LEU A 293 9.17 -1.94 8.00
CA LEU A 293 8.22 -1.60 9.07
C LEU A 293 7.25 -2.75 9.37
N VAL A 294 6.68 -3.36 8.31
CA VAL A 294 5.71 -4.47 8.44
C VAL A 294 6.33 -5.72 9.07
N ARG A 295 7.65 -5.91 8.92
CA ARG A 295 8.33 -7.17 9.29
C ARG A 295 9.24 -7.08 10.51
N SER A 296 9.62 -5.86 10.92
CA SER A 296 10.53 -5.64 12.05
C SER A 296 9.85 -5.73 13.41
N GLY A 297 8.52 -5.56 13.46
CA GLY A 297 7.79 -5.43 14.72
C GLY A 297 8.10 -4.15 15.52
N ILE A 298 8.83 -3.20 14.93
CA ILE A 298 9.16 -1.92 15.58
C ILE A 298 7.93 -1.04 15.75
N VAL A 299 6.96 -1.16 14.84
CA VAL A 299 5.71 -0.39 14.90
C VAL A 299 4.57 -1.26 15.41
N THR A 300 3.78 -0.72 16.33
CA THR A 300 2.54 -1.37 16.78
C THR A 300 1.48 -1.20 15.69
N SER A 301 1.11 -2.29 15.05
CA SER A 301 0.10 -2.31 13.99
C SER A 301 -0.67 -3.62 14.03
N VAL A 302 -1.96 -3.57 13.77
CA VAL A 302 -2.81 -4.77 13.59
C VAL A 302 -2.47 -5.55 12.33
N HIS A 303 -1.73 -4.94 11.39
CA HIS A 303 -1.25 -5.54 10.15
C HIS A 303 0.15 -6.17 10.28
N ALA A 304 0.78 -6.10 11.45
CA ALA A 304 2.10 -6.69 11.67
C ALA A 304 1.97 -8.21 11.90
N PHE A 305 2.42 -9.01 10.95
CA PHE A 305 2.31 -10.49 11.00
C PHE A 305 3.46 -11.16 11.76
N ALA A 306 4.54 -10.44 12.04
CA ALA A 306 5.70 -10.99 12.73
C ALA A 306 6.42 -9.90 13.53
N ASN A 307 6.85 -10.29 14.71
CA ASN A 307 7.70 -9.48 15.57
C ASN A 307 9.08 -10.14 15.56
N ASP A 308 9.90 -9.83 14.55
CA ASP A 308 11.23 -10.42 14.36
C ASP A 308 12.27 -9.31 14.17
N PRO A 309 12.87 -8.81 15.25
CA PRO A 309 13.85 -7.74 15.21
C PRO A 309 15.12 -8.08 14.42
N GLU A 310 15.57 -9.35 14.41
CA GLU A 310 16.79 -9.75 13.72
C GLU A 310 16.61 -9.69 12.20
N ARG A 311 15.51 -10.23 11.69
CA ARG A 311 15.13 -10.12 10.28
C ARG A 311 14.84 -8.66 9.91
N GLY A 312 14.24 -7.89 10.83
CA GLY A 312 14.03 -6.46 10.68
C GLY A 312 15.33 -5.69 10.46
N LEU A 313 16.35 -5.93 11.28
CA LEU A 313 17.65 -5.26 11.14
C LEU A 313 18.30 -5.51 9.78
N PHE A 314 18.21 -6.74 9.26
CA PHE A 314 18.73 -7.07 7.93
C PHE A 314 18.00 -6.28 6.83
N LEU A 315 16.67 -6.20 6.90
CA LEU A 315 15.86 -5.42 5.95
C LEU A 315 16.15 -3.92 6.04
N LEU A 316 16.42 -3.40 7.24
CA LEU A 316 16.88 -2.02 7.43
C LEU A 316 18.21 -1.79 6.75
N MET A 317 19.17 -2.72 6.93
CA MET A 317 20.49 -2.63 6.28
C MET A 317 20.35 -2.62 4.75
N LEU A 318 19.49 -3.47 4.16
CA LEU A 318 19.22 -3.46 2.73
C LEU A 318 18.55 -2.13 2.29
N THR A 319 17.63 -1.62 3.09
CA THR A 319 16.98 -0.32 2.83
C THR A 319 18.01 0.81 2.80
N VAL A 320 18.88 0.87 3.80
CA VAL A 320 19.95 1.87 3.87
C VAL A 320 20.96 1.71 2.72
N LEU A 321 21.34 0.47 2.39
CA LEU A 321 22.27 0.18 1.32
C LEU A 321 21.75 0.66 -0.05
N PHE A 322 20.53 0.25 -0.42
CA PHE A 322 20.00 0.56 -1.74
C PHE A 322 19.50 2.01 -1.84
N THR A 323 18.76 2.50 -0.84
CA THR A 323 18.25 3.87 -0.84
C THR A 323 19.38 4.87 -0.60
N GLY A 324 20.22 4.63 0.40
CA GLY A 324 21.39 5.47 0.70
C GLY A 324 22.41 5.46 -0.43
N GLY A 325 22.73 4.27 -0.97
CA GLY A 325 23.59 4.13 -2.16
C GLY A 325 23.04 4.87 -3.37
N GLY A 326 21.72 4.79 -3.61
CA GLY A 326 21.03 5.55 -4.65
C GLY A 326 21.17 7.06 -4.46
N PHE A 327 20.95 7.57 -3.24
CA PHE A 327 21.11 8.99 -2.95
C PHE A 327 22.58 9.44 -2.96
N LEU A 328 23.52 8.63 -2.53
CA LEU A 328 24.96 8.93 -2.66
C LEU A 328 25.38 9.05 -4.13
N LEU A 329 24.90 8.12 -4.97
CA LEU A 329 25.13 8.20 -6.41
C LEU A 329 24.47 9.46 -7.02
N PHE A 330 23.25 9.79 -6.57
CA PHE A 330 22.56 11.01 -6.98
C PHE A 330 23.34 12.27 -6.55
N ALA A 331 23.85 12.32 -5.32
CA ALA A 331 24.66 13.45 -4.84
C ALA A 331 25.93 13.61 -5.66
N TRP A 332 26.56 12.49 -6.05
CA TRP A 332 27.78 12.53 -6.86
C TRP A 332 27.52 12.89 -8.33
N ARG A 333 26.46 12.35 -8.95
CA ARG A 333 26.22 12.45 -10.41
C ARG A 333 25.08 13.41 -10.76
N GLY A 334 24.28 13.85 -9.81
CA GLY A 334 23.10 14.68 -10.04
C GLY A 334 23.43 16.07 -10.63
N GLY A 335 24.62 16.59 -10.38
CA GLY A 335 25.10 17.84 -11.00
C GLY A 335 25.21 17.78 -12.54
N ALA A 336 25.34 16.58 -13.13
CA ALA A 336 25.30 16.38 -14.56
C ALA A 336 23.87 16.45 -15.15
N LEU A 337 22.84 16.42 -14.30
CA LEU A 337 21.43 16.49 -14.68
C LEU A 337 20.94 17.95 -14.71
N THR A 338 21.68 18.85 -15.38
CA THR A 338 21.35 20.29 -15.42
C THR A 338 19.97 20.55 -16.01
N ASN A 339 19.33 21.60 -15.50
CA ASN A 339 17.98 21.99 -15.89
C ASN A 339 17.93 23.52 -16.06
N ASP A 340 18.16 23.99 -17.27
CA ASP A 340 18.24 25.42 -17.57
C ASP A 340 16.89 26.06 -17.96
N GLN A 341 15.78 25.33 -17.83
CA GLN A 341 14.47 25.83 -18.24
C GLN A 341 13.66 26.37 -17.05
N ALA A 342 13.46 27.68 -17.05
CA ALA A 342 12.45 28.32 -16.21
C ALA A 342 11.04 27.97 -16.68
N PHE A 343 10.12 27.74 -15.74
CA PHE A 343 8.70 27.54 -16.04
C PHE A 343 7.92 28.83 -15.76
N GLU A 344 6.94 29.10 -16.64
CA GLU A 344 5.94 30.13 -16.34
C GLU A 344 5.12 29.70 -15.11
N PRO A 345 5.02 30.53 -14.05
CA PRO A 345 4.30 30.16 -12.83
C PRO A 345 2.84 29.79 -13.11
N VAL A 346 2.17 30.54 -14.00
CA VAL A 346 0.78 30.31 -14.40
C VAL A 346 0.74 29.43 -15.66
N SER A 347 1.19 28.17 -15.49
CA SER A 347 1.21 27.17 -16.56
C SER A 347 0.92 25.78 -15.98
N ARG A 348 0.64 24.79 -16.82
CA ARG A 348 0.48 23.41 -16.38
C ARG A 348 1.77 22.87 -15.76
N GLU A 349 2.92 23.27 -16.29
CA GLU A 349 4.22 22.94 -15.72
C GLU A 349 4.39 23.51 -14.31
N GLY A 350 4.05 24.78 -14.10
CA GLY A 350 4.06 25.43 -12.79
C GLY A 350 3.12 24.74 -11.80
N ALA A 351 1.91 24.38 -12.23
CA ALA A 351 0.97 23.60 -11.42
C ALA A 351 1.54 22.23 -11.03
N LEU A 352 2.25 21.54 -11.94
CA LEU A 352 2.88 20.26 -11.63
C LEU A 352 4.06 20.40 -10.66
N VAL A 353 4.81 21.49 -10.69
CA VAL A 353 5.86 21.77 -9.70
C VAL A 353 5.26 21.95 -8.31
N ILE A 354 4.19 22.74 -8.19
CA ILE A 354 3.49 22.95 -6.91
C ILE A 354 2.88 21.63 -6.43
N ASN A 355 2.23 20.88 -7.31
CA ASN A 355 1.68 19.56 -6.99
C ASN A 355 2.75 18.61 -6.44
N ASN A 356 3.91 18.54 -7.07
CA ASN A 356 5.00 17.69 -6.62
C ASN A 356 5.59 18.14 -5.27
N LEU A 357 5.66 19.44 -5.04
CA LEU A 357 6.07 19.99 -3.76
C LEU A 357 5.07 19.59 -2.66
N LEU A 358 3.77 19.79 -2.89
CA LEU A 358 2.71 19.43 -1.93
C LEU A 358 2.69 17.93 -1.63
N LEU A 359 2.83 17.07 -2.66
CA LEU A 359 2.94 15.62 -2.49
C LEU A 359 4.20 15.23 -1.68
N SER A 360 5.32 15.91 -1.89
CA SER A 360 6.56 15.65 -1.15
C SER A 360 6.44 16.10 0.31
N VAL A 361 5.80 17.25 0.57
CA VAL A 361 5.54 17.73 1.94
C VAL A 361 4.56 16.78 2.64
N LEU A 362 3.51 16.33 1.97
CA LEU A 362 2.56 15.37 2.52
C LEU A 362 3.25 14.03 2.85
N LEU A 363 4.10 13.54 1.95
CA LEU A 363 4.91 12.35 2.19
C LEU A 363 5.78 12.51 3.45
N PHE A 364 6.49 13.65 3.57
CA PHE A 364 7.33 13.92 4.73
C PHE A 364 6.51 14.02 6.02
N THR A 365 5.33 14.62 5.96
CA THR A 365 4.37 14.69 7.09
C THR A 365 3.96 13.30 7.55
N VAL A 366 3.60 12.41 6.61
CA VAL A 366 3.23 11.02 6.91
C VAL A 366 4.43 10.24 7.46
N PHE A 367 5.60 10.40 6.85
CA PHE A 367 6.84 9.78 7.32
C PHE A 367 7.16 10.20 8.76
N LEU A 368 7.16 11.50 9.04
CA LEU A 368 7.46 12.02 10.37
C LEU A 368 6.50 11.47 11.42
N GLY A 369 5.19 11.54 11.16
CA GLY A 369 4.18 11.02 12.10
C GLY A 369 4.29 9.51 12.35
N THR A 370 4.67 8.74 11.32
CA THR A 370 4.81 7.28 11.42
C THR A 370 6.06 6.87 12.23
N PHE A 371 7.16 7.61 12.09
CA PHE A 371 8.42 7.30 12.79
C PHE A 371 8.59 8.00 14.13
N TRP A 372 7.84 9.07 14.40
CA TRP A 372 7.96 9.84 15.62
C TRP A 372 7.79 9.01 16.90
N PRO A 373 6.83 8.07 17.00
CA PRO A 373 6.73 7.18 18.15
C PRO A 373 8.02 6.42 18.42
N THR A 374 8.63 5.84 17.40
CA THR A 374 9.90 5.09 17.52
C THR A 374 11.05 6.00 17.98
N VAL A 375 11.13 7.22 17.45
CA VAL A 375 12.16 8.19 17.87
C VAL A 375 12.02 8.54 19.35
N VAL A 376 10.80 8.78 19.82
CA VAL A 376 10.53 9.08 21.23
C VAL A 376 10.83 7.86 22.11
N GLU A 377 10.41 6.66 21.70
CA GLU A 377 10.68 5.44 22.47
C GLU A 377 12.20 5.19 22.62
N VAL A 378 12.97 5.32 21.56
CA VAL A 378 14.42 5.15 21.59
C VAL A 378 15.13 6.24 22.42
N SER A 379 14.63 7.48 22.37
CA SER A 379 15.30 8.62 23.03
C SER A 379 14.89 8.79 24.50
N THR A 380 13.67 8.44 24.88
CA THR A 380 13.12 8.71 26.23
C THR A 380 12.67 7.45 26.96
N GLY A 381 12.59 6.30 26.31
CA GLY A 381 11.98 5.07 26.84
C GLY A 381 10.46 5.12 26.96
N SER A 382 9.83 6.25 26.60
CA SER A 382 8.38 6.45 26.71
C SER A 382 7.67 6.03 25.43
N ARG A 383 6.58 5.28 25.53
CA ARG A 383 5.74 4.91 24.38
C ARG A 383 4.66 5.96 24.17
N ILE A 384 4.61 6.50 22.96
CA ILE A 384 3.55 7.39 22.49
C ILE A 384 2.91 6.83 21.23
N THR A 385 1.68 7.25 20.96
CA THR A 385 0.98 6.96 19.70
C THR A 385 0.72 8.26 18.95
N VAL A 386 0.96 8.22 17.64
CA VAL A 386 0.59 9.31 16.72
C VAL A 386 -0.54 8.78 15.84
N GLY A 387 -1.72 9.35 15.99
CA GLY A 387 -2.94 8.87 15.35
C GLY A 387 -3.66 9.95 14.53
N PRO A 388 -4.96 9.73 14.21
CA PRO A 388 -5.77 10.60 13.39
C PRO A 388 -5.72 12.09 13.74
N PRO A 389 -5.67 12.53 15.00
CA PRO A 389 -5.59 13.95 15.33
C PRO A 389 -4.40 14.67 14.68
N TYR A 390 -3.21 14.06 14.70
CA TYR A 390 -2.03 14.63 14.04
C TYR A 390 -2.20 14.69 12.52
N TYR A 391 -2.55 13.54 11.92
CA TYR A 391 -2.62 13.44 10.46
C TYR A 391 -3.74 14.29 9.89
N ASN A 392 -4.91 14.35 10.52
CA ASN A 392 -6.03 15.14 10.04
C ASN A 392 -5.72 16.64 10.07
N VAL A 393 -5.03 17.12 11.10
CA VAL A 393 -4.63 18.53 11.22
C VAL A 393 -3.52 18.89 10.23
N MET A 394 -2.54 18.01 10.02
CA MET A 394 -1.39 18.30 9.15
C MET A 394 -1.67 17.97 7.68
N ALA A 395 -2.25 16.80 7.39
CA ALA A 395 -2.49 16.36 6.02
C ALA A 395 -3.76 16.96 5.40
N GLY A 396 -4.78 17.28 6.20
CA GLY A 396 -6.04 17.84 5.71
C GLY A 396 -5.88 19.13 4.89
N PRO A 397 -5.25 20.18 5.42
CA PRO A 397 -4.98 21.41 4.67
C PRO A 397 -4.12 21.19 3.42
N LEU A 398 -3.11 20.29 3.49
CA LEU A 398 -2.28 19.94 2.34
C LEU A 398 -3.10 19.25 1.25
N ALA A 399 -4.02 18.36 1.63
CA ALA A 399 -4.92 17.70 0.69
C ALA A 399 -5.87 18.67 -0.01
N VAL A 400 -6.39 19.67 0.71
CA VAL A 400 -7.22 20.76 0.13
C VAL A 400 -6.42 21.59 -0.88
N LEU A 401 -5.19 21.98 -0.54
CA LEU A 401 -4.30 22.72 -1.45
C LEU A 401 -3.95 21.87 -2.68
N LEU A 402 -3.68 20.58 -2.49
CA LEU A 402 -3.40 19.64 -3.57
C LEU A 402 -4.59 19.50 -4.52
N ALA A 403 -5.82 19.38 -3.99
CA ALA A 403 -7.04 19.34 -4.77
C ALA A 403 -7.28 20.64 -5.56
N GLY A 404 -7.03 21.80 -4.96
CA GLY A 404 -7.07 23.09 -5.65
C GLY A 404 -6.07 23.18 -6.80
N THR A 405 -4.82 22.73 -6.54
CA THR A 405 -3.76 22.69 -7.57
C THR A 405 -4.11 21.72 -8.69
N LEU A 406 -4.72 20.57 -8.39
CA LEU A 406 -5.20 19.61 -9.37
C LEU A 406 -6.28 20.22 -10.27
N ALA A 407 -7.31 20.83 -9.68
CA ALA A 407 -8.39 21.49 -10.43
C ALA A 407 -7.84 22.59 -11.37
N PHE A 408 -6.92 23.40 -10.86
CA PHE A 408 -6.22 24.43 -11.64
C PHE A 408 -5.42 23.82 -12.77
N GLY A 409 -4.58 22.82 -12.50
CA GLY A 409 -3.70 22.16 -13.47
C GLY A 409 -4.42 21.50 -14.64
N LEU A 410 -5.67 21.02 -14.44
CA LEU A 410 -6.50 20.45 -15.49
C LEU A 410 -6.96 21.49 -16.53
N LEU A 411 -7.15 22.74 -16.09
CA LEU A 411 -7.70 23.81 -16.92
C LEU A 411 -6.62 24.64 -17.63
N VAL A 412 -5.47 24.82 -16.99
CA VAL A 412 -4.39 25.68 -17.50
C VAL A 412 -3.66 25.00 -18.67
N PRO A 413 -3.30 25.73 -19.73
CA PRO A 413 -2.56 25.21 -20.87
C PRO A 413 -1.08 24.95 -20.54
N TRP A 414 -0.42 24.14 -21.39
CA TRP A 414 1.03 24.00 -21.39
C TRP A 414 1.70 25.26 -21.92
N ARG A 415 2.85 25.64 -21.35
CA ARG A 415 3.74 26.74 -21.74
C ARG A 415 3.24 28.13 -21.38
N THR A 416 2.45 28.76 -22.23
CA THR A 416 1.94 30.11 -22.00
C THR A 416 0.46 30.09 -21.69
N PRO A 417 -0.01 30.90 -20.72
CA PRO A 417 -1.43 31.07 -20.51
C PRO A 417 -2.03 31.68 -21.78
N GLY A 418 -2.76 30.88 -22.56
CA GLY A 418 -3.60 31.42 -23.62
C GLY A 418 -4.54 32.45 -23.00
N GLN A 419 -4.54 33.70 -23.54
CA GLN A 419 -5.25 34.83 -22.97
C GLN A 419 -6.65 34.46 -22.46
N GLY A 420 -6.82 34.42 -21.13
CA GLY A 420 -8.08 34.41 -20.41
C GLY A 420 -9.01 33.19 -20.56
N ARG A 421 -8.76 32.26 -21.49
CA ARG A 421 -9.69 31.17 -21.81
C ARG A 421 -9.90 30.15 -20.67
N TRP A 422 -8.97 30.01 -19.75
CA TRP A 422 -9.06 29.11 -18.61
C TRP A 422 -9.68 29.79 -17.36
N GLN A 423 -9.57 31.13 -17.27
CA GLN A 423 -10.02 31.90 -16.09
C GLN A 423 -11.54 31.82 -15.92
N ARG A 424 -12.31 32.04 -17.01
CA ARG A 424 -13.77 32.00 -16.94
C ARG A 424 -14.33 30.66 -16.48
N PRO A 425 -13.94 29.49 -17.03
CA PRO A 425 -14.40 28.21 -16.51
C PRO A 425 -13.93 28.00 -15.07
N MET A 426 -12.73 28.41 -14.68
CA MET A 426 -12.24 28.30 -13.31
C MET A 426 -13.09 29.09 -12.34
N MET A 427 -13.43 30.35 -12.65
CA MET A 427 -14.31 31.17 -11.81
C MET A 427 -15.72 30.58 -11.69
N ILE A 428 -16.27 30.06 -12.78
CA ILE A 428 -17.59 29.39 -12.75
C ILE A 428 -17.54 28.15 -11.85
N ILE A 429 -16.55 27.29 -12.00
CA ILE A 429 -16.38 26.07 -11.18
C ILE A 429 -16.21 26.45 -9.72
N ALA A 430 -15.36 27.43 -9.41
CA ALA A 430 -15.15 27.89 -8.04
C ALA A 430 -16.45 28.46 -7.43
N GLY A 431 -17.16 29.32 -8.17
CA GLY A 431 -18.43 29.90 -7.72
C GLY A 431 -19.50 28.82 -7.48
N VAL A 432 -19.67 27.90 -8.43
CA VAL A 432 -20.63 26.78 -8.28
C VAL A 432 -20.25 25.89 -7.08
N SER A 433 -18.95 25.57 -6.92
CA SER A 433 -18.49 24.77 -5.79
C SER A 433 -18.77 25.42 -4.44
N VAL A 434 -18.52 26.73 -4.32
CA VAL A 434 -18.81 27.49 -3.09
C VAL A 434 -20.32 27.53 -2.83
N VAL A 435 -21.13 27.87 -3.82
CA VAL A 435 -22.59 27.94 -3.66
C VAL A 435 -23.19 26.58 -3.29
N ALA A 436 -22.78 25.51 -3.98
CA ALA A 436 -23.23 24.16 -3.68
C ALA A 436 -22.82 23.72 -2.27
N THR A 437 -21.60 24.05 -1.83
CA THR A 437 -21.13 23.77 -0.47
C THR A 437 -21.96 24.55 0.56
N LEU A 438 -22.21 25.83 0.34
CA LEU A 438 -23.03 26.65 1.26
C LEU A 438 -24.45 26.09 1.38
N ILE A 439 -25.09 25.72 0.28
CA ILE A 439 -26.41 25.07 0.28
C ILE A 439 -26.36 23.76 1.07
N LEU A 440 -25.38 22.92 0.83
CA LEU A 440 -25.27 21.63 1.52
C LEU A 440 -25.07 21.82 3.03
N LEU A 441 -24.20 22.74 3.45
CA LEU A 441 -23.92 23.00 4.86
C LEU A 441 -25.12 23.67 5.58
N THR A 442 -25.88 24.48 4.90
CA THR A 442 -27.13 25.05 5.50
C THR A 442 -28.19 23.98 5.72
N LEU A 443 -28.22 22.94 4.90
CA LEU A 443 -29.18 21.84 5.02
C LEU A 443 -28.75 20.77 6.03
N THR A 444 -27.45 20.53 6.17
CA THR A 444 -26.92 19.38 6.92
C THR A 444 -26.07 19.75 8.13
N GLY A 445 -25.66 21.01 8.26
CA GLY A 445 -24.62 21.43 9.20
C GLY A 445 -23.23 21.04 8.71
N GLY A 446 -22.20 21.44 9.44
CA GLY A 446 -20.82 21.03 9.14
C GLY A 446 -19.78 21.99 9.68
N THR A 447 -18.52 21.54 9.70
CA THR A 447 -17.37 22.32 10.17
C THR A 447 -16.72 23.11 9.04
N THR A 448 -15.86 24.09 9.38
CA THR A 448 -15.06 24.83 8.40
C THR A 448 -14.18 23.90 7.55
N LEU A 449 -13.60 22.85 8.14
CA LEU A 449 -12.79 21.88 7.42
C LEU A 449 -13.62 21.08 6.41
N ALA A 450 -14.84 20.70 6.79
CA ALA A 450 -15.80 20.08 5.88
C ALA A 450 -16.14 20.98 4.69
N ALA A 451 -16.37 22.28 4.95
CA ALA A 451 -16.61 23.26 3.89
C ALA A 451 -15.43 23.32 2.90
N MET A 452 -14.21 23.42 3.40
CA MET A 452 -13.00 23.45 2.57
C MET A 452 -12.84 22.16 1.76
N GLY A 453 -13.07 21.00 2.37
CA GLY A 453 -13.02 19.69 1.71
C GLY A 453 -14.07 19.55 0.60
N LEU A 454 -15.31 19.98 0.85
CA LEU A 454 -16.39 19.96 -0.15
C LEU A 454 -16.10 20.90 -1.33
N VAL A 455 -15.69 22.14 -1.06
CA VAL A 455 -15.30 23.09 -2.12
C VAL A 455 -14.18 22.50 -2.96
N ALA A 456 -13.12 21.99 -2.34
CA ALA A 456 -11.98 21.41 -3.04
C ALA A 456 -12.38 20.20 -3.89
N SER A 457 -13.17 19.27 -3.33
CA SER A 457 -13.68 18.10 -4.05
C SER A 457 -14.53 18.47 -5.25
N LEU A 458 -15.48 19.40 -5.08
CA LEU A 458 -16.35 19.87 -6.16
C LEU A 458 -15.56 20.63 -7.23
N MET A 459 -14.51 21.37 -6.86
CA MET A 459 -13.62 22.02 -7.83
C MET A 459 -12.87 20.97 -8.68
N VAL A 460 -12.41 19.86 -8.09
CA VAL A 460 -11.75 18.79 -8.87
C VAL A 460 -12.75 18.11 -9.80
N VAL A 461 -13.96 17.79 -9.32
CA VAL A 461 -15.05 17.25 -10.17
C VAL A 461 -15.32 18.19 -11.35
N GLY A 462 -15.52 19.48 -11.07
CA GLY A 462 -15.75 20.49 -12.09
C GLY A 462 -14.58 20.61 -13.07
N GLY A 463 -13.34 20.54 -12.60
CA GLY A 463 -12.13 20.55 -13.41
C GLY A 463 -12.06 19.37 -14.37
N VAL A 464 -12.37 18.16 -13.90
CA VAL A 464 -12.42 16.93 -14.71
C VAL A 464 -13.52 17.02 -15.77
N VAL A 465 -14.73 17.46 -15.37
CA VAL A 465 -15.86 17.65 -16.29
C VAL A 465 -15.53 18.69 -17.36
N ALA A 466 -14.93 19.81 -16.98
CA ALA A 466 -14.55 20.85 -17.94
C ALA A 466 -13.42 20.39 -18.89
N ASP A 467 -12.45 19.61 -18.41
CA ASP A 467 -11.42 19.01 -19.26
C ASP A 467 -12.03 18.02 -20.28
N LEU A 468 -12.98 17.18 -19.82
CA LEU A 468 -13.71 16.25 -20.68
C LEU A 468 -14.57 17.00 -21.70
N ALA A 469 -15.32 18.01 -21.29
CA ALA A 469 -16.16 18.85 -22.17
C ALA A 469 -15.31 19.54 -23.25
N ARG A 470 -14.16 20.08 -22.87
CA ARG A 470 -13.21 20.70 -23.81
C ARG A 470 -12.69 19.67 -24.85
N LYS A 471 -12.36 18.46 -24.43
CA LYS A 471 -11.92 17.37 -25.34
C LYS A 471 -13.05 16.91 -26.26
N ALA A 472 -14.29 16.92 -25.78
CA ALA A 472 -15.50 16.66 -26.56
C ALA A 472 -15.80 17.79 -27.57
N GLY A 473 -15.27 19.00 -27.33
CA GLY A 473 -15.53 20.19 -28.16
C GLY A 473 -16.81 20.93 -27.77
N LEU A 474 -17.31 20.71 -26.56
CA LEU A 474 -18.50 21.39 -26.03
C LEU A 474 -18.15 22.83 -25.57
N PRO A 475 -19.12 23.78 -25.71
CA PRO A 475 -20.52 23.63 -26.18
C PRO A 475 -20.71 23.69 -27.71
N GLY A 476 -19.66 23.88 -28.51
CA GLY A 476 -19.79 24.13 -29.95
C GLY A 476 -20.05 22.88 -30.81
N ALA A 477 -19.82 21.65 -30.29
CA ALA A 477 -20.02 20.43 -31.04
C ALA A 477 -21.43 19.85 -30.87
N SER A 478 -22.00 19.25 -31.91
CA SER A 478 -23.20 18.40 -31.80
C SER A 478 -22.90 17.15 -30.95
N ALA A 479 -23.92 16.55 -30.35
CA ALA A 479 -23.76 15.35 -29.51
C ALA A 479 -23.03 14.22 -30.26
N SER A 480 -23.36 13.98 -31.55
CA SER A 480 -22.70 12.98 -32.36
C SER A 480 -21.23 13.32 -32.67
N ALA A 481 -20.90 14.59 -32.84
CA ALA A 481 -19.52 15.05 -33.02
C ALA A 481 -18.72 14.94 -31.72
N ALA A 482 -19.32 15.27 -30.58
CA ALA A 482 -18.72 15.10 -29.26
C ALA A 482 -18.39 13.63 -28.98
N MET A 483 -19.34 12.72 -29.22
CA MET A 483 -19.13 11.28 -29.04
C MET A 483 -18.03 10.72 -29.95
N ARG A 484 -17.97 11.14 -31.22
CA ARG A 484 -16.87 10.74 -32.11
C ARG A 484 -15.51 11.24 -31.64
N ARG A 485 -15.44 12.49 -31.11
CA ARG A 485 -14.20 13.03 -30.55
C ARG A 485 -13.76 12.26 -29.30
N LEU A 486 -14.67 11.95 -28.41
CA LEU A 486 -14.38 11.16 -27.20
C LEU A 486 -13.94 9.73 -27.57
N GLY A 487 -14.62 9.06 -28.51
CA GLY A 487 -14.22 7.73 -28.99
C GLY A 487 -12.86 7.71 -29.70
N GLY A 488 -12.44 8.83 -30.29
CA GLY A 488 -11.11 9.00 -30.90
C GLY A 488 -9.99 9.42 -29.93
N LEU A 489 -10.27 9.60 -28.64
CA LEU A 489 -9.23 9.96 -27.67
C LEU A 489 -8.23 8.80 -27.48
N PRO A 490 -6.92 9.08 -27.49
CA PRO A 490 -5.91 8.07 -27.22
C PRO A 490 -6.03 7.57 -25.77
N SER A 491 -5.71 6.29 -25.53
CA SER A 491 -5.80 5.62 -24.21
C SER A 491 -5.11 6.40 -23.08
N ARG A 492 -4.01 7.11 -23.41
CA ARG A 492 -3.31 7.99 -22.47
C ARG A 492 -4.19 9.12 -21.93
N GLN A 493 -5.08 9.69 -22.74
CA GLN A 493 -5.97 10.77 -22.31
C GLN A 493 -7.13 10.20 -21.48
N TRP A 494 -7.67 9.04 -21.85
CA TRP A 494 -8.64 8.33 -21.05
C TRP A 494 -8.07 7.93 -19.67
N GLY A 495 -6.85 7.38 -19.62
CA GLY A 495 -6.18 7.06 -18.36
C GLY A 495 -6.05 8.28 -17.45
N SER A 496 -5.69 9.46 -18.00
CA SER A 496 -5.63 10.70 -17.21
C SER A 496 -7.01 11.13 -16.69
N ILE A 497 -8.06 11.07 -17.51
CA ILE A 497 -9.43 11.43 -17.11
C ILE A 497 -9.91 10.51 -15.99
N LEU A 498 -9.72 9.20 -16.16
CA LEU A 498 -10.15 8.19 -15.17
C LEU A 498 -9.38 8.34 -13.85
N ALA A 499 -8.06 8.54 -13.90
CA ALA A 499 -7.25 8.72 -12.70
C ALA A 499 -7.69 9.97 -11.90
N HIS A 500 -7.81 11.13 -12.55
CA HIS A 500 -8.22 12.36 -11.87
C HIS A 500 -9.71 12.32 -11.46
N GLY A 501 -10.58 11.68 -12.26
CA GLY A 501 -11.97 11.42 -11.90
C GLY A 501 -12.11 10.53 -10.67
N GLY A 502 -11.27 9.48 -10.56
CA GLY A 502 -11.18 8.61 -9.39
C GLY A 502 -10.75 9.38 -8.14
N VAL A 503 -9.71 10.22 -8.25
CA VAL A 503 -9.28 11.10 -7.14
C VAL A 503 -10.39 12.06 -6.74
N ALA A 504 -11.13 12.65 -7.70
CA ALA A 504 -12.25 13.54 -7.41
C ALA A 504 -13.36 12.83 -6.61
N LEU A 505 -13.74 11.61 -7.02
CA LEU A 505 -14.74 10.79 -6.33
C LEU A 505 -14.25 10.36 -4.94
N MET A 506 -12.99 9.98 -4.82
CA MET A 506 -12.37 9.60 -3.54
C MET A 506 -12.39 10.79 -2.56
N LEU A 507 -11.95 11.97 -2.97
CA LEU A 507 -11.96 13.17 -2.14
C LEU A 507 -13.39 13.54 -1.70
N LEU A 508 -14.36 13.45 -2.61
CA LEU A 508 -15.76 13.67 -2.29
C LEU A 508 -16.26 12.65 -1.27
N GLY A 509 -15.98 11.36 -1.49
CA GLY A 509 -16.35 10.28 -0.58
C GLY A 509 -15.74 10.45 0.81
N ILE A 510 -14.44 10.75 0.91
CA ILE A 510 -13.76 11.04 2.19
C ILE A 510 -14.44 12.22 2.89
N THR A 511 -14.64 13.32 2.18
CA THR A 511 -15.22 14.54 2.78
C THR A 511 -16.64 14.29 3.26
N VAL A 512 -17.48 13.60 2.48
CA VAL A 512 -18.86 13.28 2.86
C VAL A 512 -18.89 12.34 4.04
N SER A 513 -18.12 11.24 4.02
CA SER A 513 -18.10 10.25 5.11
C SER A 513 -17.63 10.87 6.42
N THR A 514 -16.53 11.65 6.40
CA THR A 514 -16.00 12.28 7.61
C THR A 514 -16.86 13.43 8.13
N THR A 515 -17.64 14.10 7.26
CA THR A 515 -18.48 15.23 7.66
C THR A 515 -19.83 14.78 8.21
N PHE A 516 -20.44 13.76 7.61
CA PHE A 516 -21.80 13.33 7.90
C PHE A 516 -21.88 12.00 8.63
N GLN A 517 -20.76 11.48 9.10
CA GLN A 517 -20.74 10.31 9.98
C GLN A 517 -21.48 10.65 11.27
N GLN A 518 -22.52 9.90 11.58
CA GLN A 518 -23.24 9.97 12.84
C GLN A 518 -22.87 8.76 13.69
N GLU A 519 -22.21 8.99 14.81
CA GLU A 519 -22.08 7.98 15.85
C GLU A 519 -23.40 7.90 16.62
N ILE A 520 -24.06 6.77 16.56
CA ILE A 520 -25.20 6.51 17.45
C ILE A 520 -24.63 6.21 18.83
N ARG A 521 -24.49 7.26 19.64
CA ARG A 521 -24.13 7.13 21.06
C ARG A 521 -25.39 6.77 21.82
N GLY A 522 -25.54 5.53 22.19
CA GLY A 522 -26.61 5.10 23.08
C GLY A 522 -27.34 3.83 22.63
N PHE A 523 -26.67 2.69 22.71
CA PHE A 523 -27.39 1.45 23.00
C PHE A 523 -27.49 1.32 24.53
N GLN A 524 -28.66 1.66 25.12
CA GLN A 524 -29.00 1.13 26.44
C GLN A 524 -29.27 -0.36 26.24
N CYS A 525 -28.25 -1.20 26.47
CA CYS A 525 -28.47 -2.64 26.58
C CYS A 525 -29.24 -2.90 27.88
N HIS A 526 -30.57 -2.97 27.77
CA HIS A 526 -31.38 -3.62 28.81
C HIS A 526 -31.21 -5.14 28.64
N LEU A 527 -30.10 -5.67 29.13
CA LEU A 527 -30.01 -7.10 29.37
C LEU A 527 -30.82 -7.39 30.65
N PRO A 528 -31.80 -8.31 30.58
CA PRO A 528 -32.47 -8.73 31.80
C PRO A 528 -31.41 -9.29 32.79
N ARG A 529 -31.50 -8.93 34.07
CA ARG A 529 -30.66 -9.54 35.11
C ARG A 529 -30.81 -11.05 35.07
N ILE A 530 -29.79 -11.75 34.62
CA ILE A 530 -29.76 -13.21 34.65
C ILE A 530 -29.08 -13.61 35.96
N SER A 531 -29.87 -14.00 36.94
CA SER A 531 -29.38 -14.61 38.17
C SER A 531 -29.19 -16.11 37.93
N LEU A 532 -27.94 -16.57 37.87
CA LEU A 532 -27.60 -17.98 37.65
C LEU A 532 -27.59 -18.71 39.02
N THR A 533 -28.75 -19.19 39.44
CA THR A 533 -28.86 -19.92 40.75
C THR A 533 -28.89 -21.44 40.58
N ASN A 534 -28.96 -22.00 39.35
CA ASN A 534 -29.07 -23.46 39.15
C ASN A 534 -28.46 -23.92 37.82
N SER A 535 -27.93 -25.16 37.78
CA SER A 535 -27.36 -25.83 36.59
C SER A 535 -28.32 -25.90 35.39
N HIS A 536 -29.62 -25.95 35.60
CA HIS A 536 -30.65 -25.89 34.54
C HIS A 536 -30.66 -24.58 33.73
N GLN A 537 -30.12 -23.48 34.29
CA GLN A 537 -30.04 -22.19 33.54
C GLN A 537 -28.86 -22.14 32.59
N VAL A 538 -27.79 -22.88 32.87
CA VAL A 538 -26.62 -22.99 31.95
C VAL A 538 -27.00 -23.70 30.68
N ASP A 539 -27.84 -24.74 30.75
CA ASP A 539 -28.34 -25.47 29.58
C ASP A 539 -29.27 -24.60 28.72
N LYS A 540 -30.04 -23.70 29.35
CA LYS A 540 -30.93 -22.77 28.64
C LYS A 540 -30.10 -21.71 27.87
N ILE A 541 -28.96 -21.29 28.39
CA ILE A 541 -28.02 -20.39 27.69
C ILE A 541 -27.35 -21.13 26.51
N ARG A 542 -26.97 -22.41 26.69
CA ARG A 542 -26.48 -23.25 25.57
C ARG A 542 -27.49 -23.41 24.45
N THR A 543 -28.79 -23.61 24.77
CA THR A 543 -29.86 -23.75 23.78
C THR A 543 -30.14 -22.42 23.05
N THR A 544 -30.02 -21.30 23.75
CA THR A 544 -30.16 -19.96 23.13
C THR A 544 -28.99 -19.66 22.20
N ARG A 545 -27.78 -20.19 22.48
CA ARG A 545 -26.61 -20.10 21.59
C ARG A 545 -26.86 -20.75 20.22
N SER A 546 -27.50 -21.91 20.19
CA SER A 546 -27.82 -22.60 18.93
C SER A 546 -28.92 -21.90 18.12
N PHE A 547 -29.81 -21.15 18.76
CA PHE A 547 -30.87 -20.38 18.09
C PHE A 547 -30.39 -19.07 17.48
N LEU A 548 -29.35 -18.43 18.07
CA LEU A 548 -28.78 -17.16 17.61
C LEU A 548 -27.71 -17.32 16.53
N GLN A 549 -27.28 -18.54 16.22
CA GLN A 549 -26.29 -18.82 15.16
C GLN A 549 -26.75 -18.46 13.74
N GLY A 550 -28.00 -18.04 13.54
CA GLY A 550 -28.57 -17.65 12.24
C GLY A 550 -28.42 -16.16 11.84
N HIS A 551 -28.00 -15.26 12.75
CA HIS A 551 -27.98 -13.81 12.51
C HIS A 551 -26.63 -13.20 12.82
N SER A 552 -25.86 -12.88 11.80
CA SER A 552 -24.43 -12.51 11.89
C SER A 552 -24.07 -11.28 12.74
N HIS A 553 -24.94 -10.29 12.84
CA HIS A 553 -24.64 -9.04 13.58
C HIS A 553 -24.87 -9.06 15.09
N ARG A 554 -25.44 -10.14 15.63
CA ARG A 554 -25.65 -10.29 17.09
C ARG A 554 -24.70 -11.29 17.73
N ARG A 555 -23.85 -11.96 16.95
CA ARG A 555 -22.93 -13.01 17.46
C ARG A 555 -21.95 -12.48 18.48
N ASP A 556 -21.27 -11.39 18.17
CA ASP A 556 -20.14 -10.90 18.96
C ASP A 556 -20.54 -10.40 20.35
N LEU A 557 -21.74 -9.81 20.45
CA LEU A 557 -22.28 -9.33 21.72
C LEU A 557 -22.61 -10.47 22.70
N VAL A 558 -23.11 -11.58 22.18
CA VAL A 558 -23.51 -12.74 23.01
C VAL A 558 -22.31 -13.62 23.32
N GLU A 559 -21.36 -13.79 22.40
CA GLU A 559 -20.13 -14.57 22.66
C GLU A 559 -19.23 -13.90 23.70
N ASN A 560 -19.06 -12.59 23.66
CA ASN A 560 -18.28 -11.86 24.65
C ASN A 560 -18.95 -11.86 26.03
N ALA A 561 -20.26 -11.75 26.10
CA ALA A 561 -21.01 -11.88 27.35
C ALA A 561 -20.94 -13.30 27.95
N ILE A 562 -20.90 -14.35 27.11
CA ILE A 562 -20.81 -15.75 27.55
C ILE A 562 -19.37 -16.11 27.98
N LEU A 563 -18.34 -15.61 27.28
CA LEU A 563 -16.94 -15.84 27.65
C LEU A 563 -16.56 -15.20 28.98
N CYS A 564 -17.14 -14.06 29.35
CA CYS A 564 -16.99 -13.45 30.69
C CYS A 564 -17.63 -14.29 31.80
N THR A 565 -18.61 -15.13 31.49
CA THR A 565 -19.34 -15.95 32.48
C THR A 565 -18.69 -17.32 32.76
N LEU A 566 -17.77 -17.79 31.95
CA LEU A 566 -17.15 -19.12 32.05
C LEU A 566 -15.79 -19.16 32.75
N GLY A 567 -15.29 -18.04 33.25
CA GLY A 567 -14.14 -17.99 34.16
C GLY A 567 -14.49 -18.57 35.53
N ALA A 568 -13.68 -19.50 36.02
CA ALA A 568 -13.90 -20.42 37.11
C ALA A 568 -14.07 -19.78 38.52
N ALA A 569 -15.12 -19.00 38.74
CA ALA A 569 -15.57 -18.59 40.06
C ALA A 569 -17.12 -18.54 40.10
N PRO A 570 -17.78 -18.82 41.22
CA PRO A 570 -19.23 -18.69 41.31
C PRO A 570 -19.64 -17.22 41.24
N ILE A 571 -20.04 -16.78 40.06
CA ILE A 571 -20.48 -15.41 39.81
C ILE A 571 -21.96 -15.32 40.21
N THR A 572 -22.28 -14.51 41.21
CA THR A 572 -23.64 -14.31 41.70
C THR A 572 -24.44 -13.28 40.88
N SER A 573 -23.75 -12.35 40.19
CA SER A 573 -24.39 -11.41 39.25
C SER A 573 -23.41 -10.85 38.24
N LEU A 574 -23.86 -10.65 36.99
CA LEU A 574 -23.13 -9.98 35.94
C LEU A 574 -23.84 -8.67 35.60
N SER A 575 -23.17 -7.54 35.75
CA SER A 575 -23.68 -6.26 35.26
C SER A 575 -22.77 -5.77 34.12
N CYS A 576 -23.34 -5.54 32.92
CA CYS A 576 -22.65 -4.91 31.82
C CYS A 576 -23.00 -3.43 31.80
N THR A 577 -22.04 -2.56 31.97
CA THR A 577 -22.19 -1.10 31.78
C THR A 577 -21.48 -0.68 30.52
N CYS A 578 -22.21 -0.05 29.60
CA CYS A 578 -21.61 0.65 28.47
C CYS A 578 -21.23 2.05 28.91
N MET A 579 -19.96 2.43 28.85
CA MET A 579 -19.56 3.82 29.00
C MET A 579 -19.81 4.60 27.72
N PRO A 580 -20.34 5.83 27.78
CA PRO A 580 -20.48 6.68 26.60
C PRO A 580 -19.09 7.02 26.05
N GLY A 581 -18.84 6.65 24.79
CA GLY A 581 -17.63 7.03 24.05
C GLY A 581 -16.52 5.98 23.95
N SER A 582 -16.67 4.77 24.50
CA SER A 582 -15.72 3.66 24.28
C SER A 582 -16.37 2.57 23.42
N THR A 583 -15.64 2.08 22.44
CA THR A 583 -15.98 0.84 21.71
C THR A 583 -15.60 -0.42 22.49
N GLU A 584 -15.02 -0.26 23.66
CA GLU A 584 -14.62 -1.35 24.53
C GLU A 584 -15.69 -1.64 25.58
N TRP A 585 -16.08 -2.89 25.64
CA TRP A 585 -16.98 -3.42 26.66
C TRP A 585 -16.16 -3.76 27.90
N HIS A 586 -16.34 -3.02 28.99
CA HIS A 586 -15.84 -3.43 30.28
C HIS A 586 -16.90 -4.26 31.00
N ALA A 587 -16.67 -5.56 31.08
CA ALA A 587 -17.42 -6.40 32.00
C ALA A 587 -16.81 -6.22 33.39
N GLY A 588 -17.44 -5.42 34.23
CA GLY A 588 -17.07 -5.30 35.64
C GLY A 588 -17.64 -6.48 36.41
N LEU A 589 -16.78 -7.33 36.95
CA LEU A 589 -17.14 -8.26 38.01
C LEU A 589 -17.27 -7.44 39.31
N ILE A 590 -18.48 -7.30 39.81
CA ILE A 590 -18.67 -6.86 41.20
C ILE A 590 -18.45 -8.11 42.06
N SER A 591 -17.22 -8.30 42.54
CA SER A 591 -16.97 -9.20 43.64
C SER A 591 -17.45 -8.48 44.90
N ASP A 592 -18.46 -9.00 45.54
CA ASP A 592 -18.68 -8.66 46.94
C ASP A 592 -17.39 -9.06 47.69
N THR A 593 -16.70 -8.08 48.22
CA THR A 593 -15.51 -8.21 49.02
C THR A 593 -15.79 -9.19 50.17
N LEU A 594 -15.19 -10.35 50.14
CA LEU A 594 -14.96 -11.13 51.35
C LEU A 594 -13.93 -10.36 52.17
N PRO A 595 -14.15 -10.17 53.47
CA PRO A 595 -13.17 -9.57 54.36
C PRO A 595 -11.95 -10.49 54.46
N ASP A 596 -10.77 -9.87 54.42
CA ASP A 596 -9.50 -10.51 54.76
C ASP A 596 -9.62 -11.35 56.00
N GLN A 597 -9.31 -12.64 55.92
CA GLN A 597 -8.89 -13.45 57.04
C GLN A 597 -7.44 -13.84 56.79
N ASP A 598 -6.59 -13.26 57.67
CA ASP A 598 -5.26 -13.66 58.13
C ASP A 598 -4.38 -14.59 57.27
#